data_bcdd6e71c2c0003136b35a7ca6c46e23
#
_entry.id   bcdd6e71c2c0003136b35a7ca6c46e23
#
_cell.length_a   1.000
_cell.length_b   1.000
_cell.length_c   1.000
_cell.angle_alpha   90.00
_cell.angle_beta   90.00
_cell.angle_gamma   90.00
#
_symmetry.space_group_name_H-M   'P 1'
#
loop_
_entity.id
_entity.type
_entity.pdbx_description
1 polymer ?
#
loop_
_entity_poly.entity_id
_entity_poly.type
_entity_poly.pdbx_seq_one_letter_code
_entity_poly.pdbx_strand_id
1 'polypeptide(L)'
;MQRLVIVTFVLVLLAGCMPNTYYSISDPYALGLRLYDRGEYDAAAKYWDPLVEKGDCDAEYHVGVMYFLGKGKPHDNQRAITLWRKAADGNHPKAQAAMGDLYYQNDSAIFHHCVKCGIQKDLVQAYTWYKLAAKSARYDGEKGYISRVQKLITEGMSKEQIEAGDKAVAQWQPTPQDCKPRNWW
;
A
#
# COMPACT_ATOMS: atom_id res chain seq x y z
N MET A 1 50.81 27.21 -25.23
CA MET A 1 49.60 26.46 -25.59
C MET A 1 49.36 25.27 -24.63
N GLN A 2 49.56 25.44 -23.31
CA GLN A 2 49.51 24.29 -22.35
C GLN A 2 48.65 24.58 -21.10
N ARG A 3 47.83 25.63 -21.13
CA ARG A 3 46.97 25.98 -19.98
C ARG A 3 45.46 25.81 -20.18
N LEU A 4 45.03 25.28 -21.35
CA LEU A 4 43.60 25.14 -21.67
C LEU A 4 43.05 23.71 -21.52
N VAL A 5 43.90 22.73 -21.23
CA VAL A 5 43.47 21.30 -21.17
C VAL A 5 43.12 20.85 -19.75
N ILE A 6 43.51 21.61 -18.72
CA ILE A 6 43.29 21.18 -17.30
C ILE A 6 41.91 21.56 -16.75
N VAL A 7 41.23 22.56 -17.34
CA VAL A 7 39.94 23.03 -16.83
C VAL A 7 38.78 22.14 -17.27
N THR A 8 38.92 21.43 -18.39
CA THR A 8 37.84 20.51 -18.88
C THR A 8 37.80 19.16 -18.19
N PHE A 9 38.89 18.74 -17.54
CA PHE A 9 38.94 17.43 -16.88
C PHE A 9 38.37 17.41 -15.44
N VAL A 10 38.34 18.57 -14.78
CA VAL A 10 37.81 18.68 -13.39
C VAL A 10 36.29 18.77 -13.37
N LEU A 11 35.64 19.23 -14.45
CA LEU A 11 34.16 19.31 -14.52
C LEU A 11 33.47 17.97 -14.80
N VAL A 12 34.19 16.96 -15.31
CA VAL A 12 33.62 15.64 -15.59
C VAL A 12 33.64 14.72 -14.36
N LEU A 13 34.50 14.98 -13.36
CA LEU A 13 34.59 14.15 -12.15
C LEU A 13 33.62 14.55 -11.04
N LEU A 14 32.94 15.70 -11.13
CA LEU A 14 31.91 16.10 -10.16
C LEU A 14 30.49 15.69 -10.56
N ALA A 15 30.29 15.15 -11.77
CA ALA A 15 29.00 14.62 -12.21
C ALA A 15 28.75 13.17 -11.75
N GLY A 16 29.72 12.52 -11.11
CA GLY A 16 29.68 11.10 -10.75
C GLY A 16 29.18 10.76 -9.35
N CYS A 17 28.86 11.75 -8.51
CA CYS A 17 28.42 11.50 -7.14
C CYS A 17 27.20 12.35 -6.72
N MET A 18 26.27 12.56 -7.62
CA MET A 18 24.93 12.89 -7.15
C MET A 18 24.21 11.57 -6.89
N PRO A 19 23.78 11.29 -5.64
CA PRO A 19 22.87 10.19 -5.43
C PRO A 19 21.68 10.43 -6.35
N ASN A 20 21.30 9.40 -7.09
CA ASN A 20 20.21 9.45 -8.07
C ASN A 20 18.85 9.55 -7.33
N THR A 21 18.70 10.60 -6.51
CA THR A 21 17.46 11.03 -5.87
C THR A 21 16.68 11.99 -6.78
N TYR A 22 16.84 11.83 -8.10
CA TYR A 22 15.83 12.32 -9.02
C TYR A 22 14.62 11.36 -8.91
N TYR A 23 13.79 11.58 -7.88
CA TYR A 23 12.36 11.36 -8.02
C TYR A 23 12.01 11.84 -9.42
N SER A 24 11.75 10.93 -10.32
CA SER A 24 11.33 11.32 -11.66
C SER A 24 10.11 12.20 -11.45
N ILE A 25 10.27 13.50 -11.65
CA ILE A 25 9.18 14.49 -11.61
C ILE A 25 8.06 14.07 -12.57
N SER A 26 8.34 13.10 -13.42
CA SER A 26 7.46 12.50 -14.42
C SER A 26 6.77 11.19 -13.98
N ASP A 27 7.03 10.61 -12.78
CA ASP A 27 6.27 9.42 -12.35
C ASP A 27 4.83 9.82 -11.97
N PRO A 28 3.83 9.37 -12.73
CA PRO A 28 2.43 9.73 -12.47
C PRO A 28 1.97 9.37 -11.07
N TYR A 29 2.44 8.25 -10.51
CA TYR A 29 2.07 7.88 -9.16
C TYR A 29 2.62 8.87 -8.12
N ALA A 30 3.89 9.23 -8.23
CA ALA A 30 4.53 10.20 -7.32
C ALA A 30 3.91 11.60 -7.41
N LEU A 31 3.48 12.01 -8.62
CA LEU A 31 2.71 13.24 -8.81
C LEU A 31 1.37 13.17 -8.09
N GLY A 32 0.64 12.08 -8.26
CA GLY A 32 -0.61 11.82 -7.56
C GLY A 32 -0.44 11.87 -6.04
N LEU A 33 0.62 11.25 -5.49
CA LEU A 33 0.90 11.25 -4.05
C LEU A 33 1.12 12.66 -3.51
N ARG A 34 1.92 13.48 -4.19
CA ARG A 34 2.14 14.89 -3.78
C ARG A 34 0.87 15.72 -3.80
N LEU A 35 0.01 15.49 -4.79
CA LEU A 35 -1.30 16.17 -4.88
C LEU A 35 -2.23 15.71 -3.75
N TYR A 36 -2.26 14.41 -3.48
CA TYR A 36 -3.03 13.84 -2.39
C TYR A 36 -2.62 14.41 -1.02
N ASP A 37 -1.30 14.50 -0.76
CA ASP A 37 -0.75 15.06 0.49
C ASP A 37 -1.08 16.55 0.66
N ARG A 38 -1.28 17.28 -0.44
CA ARG A 38 -1.76 18.69 -0.44
C ARG A 38 -3.27 18.83 -0.29
N GLY A 39 -4.02 17.71 -0.29
CA GLY A 39 -5.47 17.72 -0.29
C GLY A 39 -6.12 17.95 -1.67
N GLU A 40 -5.33 17.97 -2.73
CA GLU A 40 -5.76 18.14 -4.12
C GLU A 40 -6.24 16.79 -4.70
N TYR A 41 -7.27 16.20 -4.06
CA TYR A 41 -7.69 14.82 -4.31
C TYR A 41 -8.16 14.57 -5.73
N ASP A 42 -8.98 15.47 -6.31
CA ASP A 42 -9.46 15.32 -7.69
C ASP A 42 -8.31 15.32 -8.71
N ALA A 43 -7.27 16.12 -8.44
CA ALA A 43 -6.07 16.14 -9.27
C ALA A 43 -5.26 14.85 -9.10
N ALA A 44 -5.11 14.34 -7.87
CA ALA A 44 -4.44 13.07 -7.62
C ALA A 44 -5.14 11.91 -8.35
N ALA A 45 -6.49 11.87 -8.33
CA ALA A 45 -7.27 10.86 -9.02
C ALA A 45 -6.97 10.80 -10.52
N LYS A 46 -6.80 11.94 -11.20
CA LYS A 46 -6.48 12.00 -12.64
C LYS A 46 -5.16 11.32 -12.99
N TYR A 47 -4.20 11.31 -12.06
CA TYR A 47 -2.94 10.60 -12.24
C TYR A 47 -3.03 9.11 -11.90
N TRP A 48 -3.86 8.74 -10.92
CA TRP A 48 -3.95 7.36 -10.46
C TRP A 48 -4.94 6.51 -11.23
N ASP A 49 -6.05 7.07 -11.76
CA ASP A 49 -7.04 6.30 -12.52
C ASP A 49 -6.42 5.51 -13.70
N PRO A 50 -5.56 6.11 -14.56
CA PRO A 50 -4.91 5.36 -15.63
C PRO A 50 -3.93 4.27 -15.11
N LEU A 51 -3.40 4.42 -13.90
CA LEU A 51 -2.54 3.43 -13.28
C LEU A 51 -3.37 2.25 -12.73
N VAL A 52 -4.54 2.52 -12.14
CA VAL A 52 -5.50 1.48 -11.71
C VAL A 52 -5.94 0.63 -12.90
N GLU A 53 -6.23 1.23 -14.05
CA GLU A 53 -6.57 0.50 -15.28
C GLU A 53 -5.45 -0.44 -15.75
N LYS A 54 -4.19 -0.09 -15.48
CA LYS A 54 -3.01 -0.91 -15.76
C LYS A 54 -2.68 -1.93 -14.68
N GLY A 55 -3.44 -1.96 -13.59
CA GLY A 55 -3.22 -2.88 -12.47
C GLY A 55 -2.08 -2.48 -11.55
N ASP A 56 -1.79 -1.19 -11.42
CA ASP A 56 -0.80 -0.67 -10.48
C ASP A 56 -1.34 -0.77 -9.04
N CYS A 57 -0.75 -1.61 -8.22
CA CYS A 57 -1.24 -1.91 -6.88
C CYS A 57 -1.14 -0.72 -5.91
N ASP A 58 -0.13 0.13 -6.04
CA ASP A 58 -0.01 1.33 -5.22
C ASP A 58 -1.16 2.31 -5.54
N ALA A 59 -1.48 2.47 -6.83
CA ALA A 59 -2.61 3.29 -7.27
C ALA A 59 -3.96 2.67 -6.85
N GLU A 60 -4.14 1.36 -6.99
CA GLU A 60 -5.33 0.65 -6.53
C GLU A 60 -5.55 0.85 -5.03
N TYR A 61 -4.50 0.73 -4.21
CA TYR A 61 -4.59 0.99 -2.78
C TYR A 61 -5.05 2.43 -2.49
N HIS A 62 -4.41 3.43 -3.08
CA HIS A 62 -4.72 4.83 -2.81
C HIS A 62 -6.08 5.27 -3.37
N VAL A 63 -6.48 4.81 -4.56
CA VAL A 63 -7.82 5.08 -5.10
C VAL A 63 -8.88 4.36 -4.25
N GLY A 64 -8.58 3.18 -3.72
CA GLY A 64 -9.42 2.52 -2.73
C GLY A 64 -9.63 3.38 -1.47
N VAL A 65 -8.56 3.99 -0.94
CA VAL A 65 -8.64 4.95 0.18
C VAL A 65 -9.51 6.17 -0.19
N MET A 66 -9.39 6.67 -1.41
CA MET A 66 -10.19 7.82 -1.87
C MET A 66 -11.69 7.50 -1.91
N TYR A 67 -12.08 6.32 -2.43
CA TYR A 67 -13.47 5.85 -2.39
C TYR A 67 -13.97 5.64 -0.96
N PHE A 68 -13.14 5.06 -0.10
CA PHE A 68 -13.49 4.79 1.30
C PHE A 68 -13.73 6.07 2.10
N LEU A 69 -12.92 7.11 1.87
CA LEU A 69 -13.01 8.38 2.57
C LEU A 69 -13.93 9.39 1.88
N GLY A 70 -14.37 9.14 0.64
CA GLY A 70 -15.11 10.11 -0.16
C GLY A 70 -14.29 11.34 -0.55
N LYS A 71 -12.97 11.18 -0.74
CA LYS A 71 -12.04 12.27 -1.09
C LYS A 71 -11.55 12.13 -2.54
N GLY A 72 -11.92 13.08 -3.40
CA GLY A 72 -11.63 13.04 -4.85
C GLY A 72 -12.37 11.93 -5.61
N LYS A 73 -13.14 11.11 -4.90
CA LYS A 73 -14.07 10.10 -5.40
C LYS A 73 -15.32 10.11 -4.54
N PRO A 74 -16.51 9.78 -5.11
CA PRO A 74 -17.71 9.55 -4.32
C PRO A 74 -17.46 8.45 -3.29
N HIS A 75 -18.01 8.59 -2.07
CA HIS A 75 -17.89 7.54 -1.05
C HIS A 75 -18.54 6.24 -1.56
N ASP A 76 -17.72 5.19 -1.68
CA ASP A 76 -18.15 3.87 -2.15
C ASP A 76 -17.30 2.77 -1.51
N ASN A 77 -17.81 2.16 -0.44
CA ASN A 77 -17.12 1.11 0.28
C ASN A 77 -16.90 -0.15 -0.58
N GLN A 78 -17.81 -0.49 -1.47
CA GLN A 78 -17.68 -1.69 -2.30
C GLN A 78 -16.55 -1.53 -3.32
N ARG A 79 -16.44 -0.35 -3.93
CA ARG A 79 -15.32 -0.03 -4.80
C ARG A 79 -13.99 -0.01 -4.06
N ALA A 80 -13.94 0.59 -2.88
CA ALA A 80 -12.75 0.60 -2.03
C ALA A 80 -12.27 -0.83 -1.73
N ILE A 81 -13.18 -1.69 -1.25
CA ILE A 81 -12.90 -3.09 -0.92
C ILE A 81 -12.42 -3.86 -2.15
N THR A 82 -13.06 -3.66 -3.31
CA THR A 82 -12.67 -4.32 -4.56
C THR A 82 -11.22 -3.98 -4.95
N LEU A 83 -10.86 -2.69 -4.87
CA LEU A 83 -9.52 -2.21 -5.19
C LEU A 83 -8.49 -2.72 -4.18
N TRP A 84 -8.81 -2.66 -2.87
CA TRP A 84 -7.91 -3.18 -1.85
C TRP A 84 -7.73 -4.70 -1.95
N ARG A 85 -8.79 -5.44 -2.25
CA ARG A 85 -8.71 -6.89 -2.48
C ARG A 85 -7.76 -7.20 -3.63
N LYS A 86 -7.94 -6.51 -4.76
CA LYS A 86 -7.12 -6.71 -5.94
C LYS A 86 -5.64 -6.42 -5.66
N ALA A 87 -5.32 -5.29 -5.01
CA ALA A 87 -3.96 -4.96 -4.61
C ALA A 87 -3.41 -5.95 -3.55
N ALA A 88 -4.23 -6.40 -2.60
CA ALA A 88 -3.83 -7.36 -1.55
C ALA A 88 -3.50 -8.74 -2.14
N ASP A 89 -4.31 -9.22 -3.07
CA ASP A 89 -4.07 -10.47 -3.81
C ASP A 89 -2.79 -10.39 -4.67
N GLY A 90 -2.43 -9.18 -5.13
CA GLY A 90 -1.14 -8.88 -5.77
C GLY A 90 0.04 -8.70 -4.80
N ASN A 91 -0.13 -9.02 -3.52
CA ASN A 91 0.91 -8.92 -2.47
C ASN A 91 1.28 -7.48 -2.03
N HIS A 92 0.35 -6.51 -2.16
CA HIS A 92 0.58 -5.16 -1.67
C HIS A 92 0.36 -5.06 -0.15
N PRO A 93 1.40 -4.70 0.69
CA PRO A 93 1.33 -4.83 2.13
C PRO A 93 0.27 -3.94 2.79
N LYS A 94 0.12 -2.69 2.36
CA LYS A 94 -0.90 -1.78 2.92
C LYS A 94 -2.32 -2.22 2.57
N ALA A 95 -2.52 -2.78 1.38
CA ALA A 95 -3.81 -3.32 0.98
C ALA A 95 -4.14 -4.61 1.77
N GLN A 96 -3.16 -5.47 2.00
CA GLN A 96 -3.30 -6.64 2.88
C GLN A 96 -3.67 -6.23 4.31
N ALA A 97 -3.00 -5.20 4.86
CA ALA A 97 -3.35 -4.66 6.17
C ALA A 97 -4.78 -4.09 6.19
N ALA A 98 -5.19 -3.34 5.15
CA ALA A 98 -6.54 -2.82 5.02
C ALA A 98 -7.60 -3.94 4.97
N MET A 99 -7.32 -5.06 4.26
CA MET A 99 -8.19 -6.23 4.30
C MET A 99 -8.25 -6.86 5.69
N GLY A 100 -7.11 -6.91 6.41
CA GLY A 100 -7.07 -7.34 7.80
C GLY A 100 -7.95 -6.48 8.71
N ASP A 101 -7.87 -5.16 8.57
CA ASP A 101 -8.69 -4.20 9.31
C ASP A 101 -10.19 -4.43 9.07
N LEU A 102 -10.59 -4.65 7.81
CA LEU A 102 -11.98 -4.90 7.45
C LEU A 102 -12.56 -6.12 8.14
N TYR A 103 -11.79 -7.21 8.27
CA TYR A 103 -12.23 -8.42 8.96
C TYR A 103 -12.10 -8.32 10.48
N TYR A 104 -11.14 -7.56 11.00
CA TYR A 104 -10.96 -7.37 12.43
C TYR A 104 -12.06 -6.49 13.03
N GLN A 105 -12.53 -5.49 12.29
CA GLN A 105 -13.58 -4.55 12.70
C GLN A 105 -13.32 -3.99 14.11
N ASN A 106 -12.08 -3.50 14.30
CA ASN A 106 -11.77 -2.81 15.54
C ASN A 106 -12.53 -1.47 15.60
N ASP A 107 -12.74 -0.96 16.83
CA ASP A 107 -13.41 0.32 17.08
C ASP A 107 -12.56 1.54 16.64
N SER A 108 -11.56 1.36 15.77
CA SER A 108 -10.80 2.49 15.26
C SER A 108 -11.67 3.40 14.40
N ALA A 109 -11.53 4.70 14.59
CA ALA A 109 -12.36 5.73 13.96
C ALA A 109 -12.41 5.63 12.41
N ILE A 110 -11.42 4.97 11.80
CA ILE A 110 -11.34 4.76 10.35
C ILE A 110 -12.40 3.75 9.88
N PHE A 111 -12.74 2.75 10.70
CA PHE A 111 -13.64 1.65 10.31
C PHE A 111 -15.06 1.74 10.85
N HIS A 112 -15.38 2.78 11.67
CA HIS A 112 -16.78 3.08 12.04
C HIS A 112 -17.69 3.28 10.81
N HIS A 113 -17.13 3.67 9.68
CA HIS A 113 -17.85 3.77 8.41
C HIS A 113 -18.13 2.40 7.76
N CYS A 114 -17.51 1.32 8.25
CA CYS A 114 -17.62 0.01 7.64
C CYS A 114 -18.76 -0.89 8.17
N VAL A 115 -19.58 -0.39 9.13
CA VAL A 115 -20.78 -1.12 9.63
C VAL A 115 -21.73 -1.53 8.48
N LYS A 116 -21.63 -0.90 7.31
CA LYS A 116 -22.40 -1.20 6.10
C LYS A 116 -21.59 -1.81 4.97
N CYS A 117 -20.35 -2.21 5.20
CA CYS A 117 -19.50 -2.78 4.14
C CYS A 117 -19.86 -4.20 3.71
N GLY A 118 -20.82 -4.84 4.38
CA GLY A 118 -21.24 -6.21 4.06
C GLY A 118 -20.19 -7.28 4.43
N ILE A 119 -19.10 -6.91 5.10
CA ILE A 119 -18.08 -7.84 5.60
C ILE A 119 -18.39 -8.15 7.05
N GLN A 120 -18.48 -9.44 7.39
CA GLN A 120 -18.62 -9.88 8.77
C GLN A 120 -17.25 -9.98 9.45
N LYS A 121 -17.22 -9.72 10.77
CA LYS A 121 -16.02 -9.90 11.59
C LYS A 121 -15.56 -11.36 11.52
N ASP A 122 -14.28 -11.54 11.19
CA ASP A 122 -13.65 -12.86 11.10
C ASP A 122 -12.18 -12.74 11.53
N LEU A 123 -11.87 -13.25 12.72
CA LEU A 123 -10.51 -13.15 13.27
C LEU A 123 -9.50 -14.02 12.50
N VAL A 124 -9.94 -15.13 11.90
CA VAL A 124 -9.05 -15.99 11.09
C VAL A 124 -8.66 -15.28 9.81
N GLN A 125 -9.61 -14.65 9.13
CA GLN A 125 -9.33 -13.83 7.96
C GLN A 125 -8.47 -12.61 8.31
N ALA A 126 -8.80 -11.90 9.38
CA ALA A 126 -8.00 -10.76 9.85
C ALA A 126 -6.54 -11.17 10.12
N TYR A 127 -6.34 -12.24 10.87
CA TYR A 127 -5.04 -12.80 11.19
C TYR A 127 -4.27 -13.19 9.91
N THR A 128 -4.93 -13.88 8.98
CA THR A 128 -4.34 -14.30 7.71
C THR A 128 -3.82 -13.11 6.93
N TRP A 129 -4.65 -12.07 6.74
CA TRP A 129 -4.25 -10.88 6.00
C TRP A 129 -3.12 -10.11 6.67
N TYR A 130 -3.16 -9.96 7.99
CA TYR A 130 -2.06 -9.31 8.71
C TYR A 130 -0.76 -10.12 8.68
N LYS A 131 -0.83 -11.45 8.70
CA LYS A 131 0.35 -12.32 8.52
C LYS A 131 0.97 -12.14 7.13
N LEU A 132 0.16 -12.05 6.09
CA LEU A 132 0.61 -11.77 4.73
C LEU A 132 1.22 -10.38 4.64
N ALA A 133 0.56 -9.37 5.19
CA ALA A 133 1.09 -8.00 5.26
C ALA A 133 2.45 -7.93 5.97
N ALA A 134 2.62 -8.68 7.07
CA ALA A 134 3.88 -8.72 7.80
C ALA A 134 5.04 -9.31 6.97
N LYS A 135 4.76 -10.29 6.10
CA LYS A 135 5.77 -10.88 5.21
C LYS A 135 6.22 -9.92 4.12
N SER A 136 5.32 -9.05 3.66
CA SER A 136 5.57 -8.11 2.56
C SER A 136 5.88 -6.68 3.02
N ALA A 137 5.67 -6.35 4.31
CA ALA A 137 5.94 -5.03 4.89
C ALA A 137 7.42 -4.67 4.82
N ARG A 138 7.71 -3.45 4.39
CA ARG A 138 9.09 -2.98 4.14
C ARG A 138 9.56 -1.98 5.17
N TYR A 139 8.66 -1.13 5.65
CA TYR A 139 8.98 -0.02 6.54
C TYR A 139 8.73 -0.38 7.99
N ASP A 140 9.57 0.10 8.89
CA ASP A 140 9.45 -0.20 10.32
C ASP A 140 8.14 0.32 10.92
N GLY A 141 7.62 1.43 10.41
CA GLY A 141 6.30 1.94 10.81
C GLY A 141 5.16 0.98 10.46
N GLU A 142 5.18 0.38 9.27
CA GLU A 142 4.21 -0.64 8.85
C GLU A 142 4.33 -1.89 9.71
N LYS A 143 5.55 -2.40 9.89
CA LYS A 143 5.81 -3.58 10.74
C LYS A 143 5.34 -3.36 12.16
N GLY A 144 5.60 -2.17 12.73
CA GLY A 144 5.18 -1.82 14.09
C GLY A 144 3.66 -1.78 14.26
N TYR A 145 2.93 -1.23 13.28
CA TYR A 145 1.47 -1.25 13.27
C TYR A 145 0.95 -2.68 13.17
N ILE A 146 1.39 -3.42 12.18
CA ILE A 146 0.97 -4.81 11.92
C ILE A 146 1.21 -5.69 13.15
N SER A 147 2.40 -5.65 13.77
CA SER A 147 2.72 -6.42 14.97
C SER A 147 1.79 -6.14 16.14
N ARG A 148 1.45 -4.86 16.38
CA ARG A 148 0.52 -4.50 17.46
C ARG A 148 -0.86 -5.07 17.23
N VAL A 149 -1.38 -4.97 16.01
CA VAL A 149 -2.71 -5.46 15.68
C VAL A 149 -2.74 -6.99 15.70
N GLN A 150 -1.71 -7.65 15.18
CA GLN A 150 -1.59 -9.12 15.27
C GLN A 150 -1.66 -9.61 16.72
N LYS A 151 -0.95 -8.94 17.63
CA LYS A 151 -1.02 -9.28 19.05
C LYS A 151 -2.45 -9.19 19.59
N LEU A 152 -3.15 -8.09 19.32
CA LEU A 152 -4.55 -7.91 19.75
C LEU A 152 -5.49 -8.96 19.16
N ILE A 153 -5.32 -9.32 17.91
CA ILE A 153 -6.12 -10.35 17.25
C ILE A 153 -5.88 -11.71 17.91
N THR A 154 -4.63 -12.09 18.12
CA THR A 154 -4.28 -13.41 18.71
C THR A 154 -4.73 -13.56 20.15
N GLU A 155 -4.84 -12.49 20.93
CA GLU A 155 -5.42 -12.51 22.28
C GLU A 155 -6.90 -12.94 22.30
N GLY A 156 -7.62 -12.72 21.19
CA GLY A 156 -9.03 -13.11 21.03
C GLY A 156 -9.26 -14.42 20.26
N MET A 157 -8.19 -15.15 19.88
CA MET A 157 -8.28 -16.35 19.04
C MET A 157 -8.00 -17.63 19.84
N SER A 158 -8.70 -18.71 19.47
CA SER A 158 -8.33 -20.05 19.95
C SER A 158 -7.12 -20.58 19.18
N LYS A 159 -6.49 -21.64 19.71
CA LYS A 159 -5.37 -22.31 19.06
C LYS A 159 -5.73 -22.83 17.67
N GLU A 160 -6.92 -23.41 17.54
CA GLU A 160 -7.44 -23.95 16.28
C GLU A 160 -7.65 -22.84 15.23
N GLN A 161 -8.10 -21.66 15.66
CA GLN A 161 -8.23 -20.49 14.78
C GLN A 161 -6.87 -19.99 14.30
N ILE A 162 -5.86 -19.96 15.15
CA ILE A 162 -4.50 -19.59 14.78
C ILE A 162 -3.92 -20.59 13.78
N GLU A 163 -4.07 -21.91 14.03
CA GLU A 163 -3.63 -22.97 13.12
C GLU A 163 -4.35 -22.88 11.75
N ALA A 164 -5.64 -22.58 11.74
CA ALA A 164 -6.40 -22.36 10.50
C ALA A 164 -5.87 -21.16 9.70
N GLY A 165 -5.56 -20.05 10.37
CA GLY A 165 -4.97 -18.89 9.75
C GLY A 165 -3.56 -19.15 9.22
N ASP A 166 -2.71 -19.86 9.97
CA ASP A 166 -1.37 -20.24 9.53
C ASP A 166 -1.41 -21.15 8.30
N LYS A 167 -2.36 -22.07 8.25
CA LYS A 167 -2.61 -22.92 7.07
C LYS A 167 -3.04 -22.07 5.87
N ALA A 168 -3.94 -21.12 6.06
CA ALA A 168 -4.38 -20.22 4.99
C ALA A 168 -3.20 -19.39 4.44
N VAL A 169 -2.33 -18.85 5.31
CA VAL A 169 -1.12 -18.14 4.92
C VAL A 169 -0.14 -19.03 4.16
N ALA A 170 0.01 -20.29 4.55
CA ALA A 170 0.91 -21.24 3.88
C ALA A 170 0.41 -21.64 2.48
N GLN A 171 -0.91 -21.65 2.28
CA GLN A 171 -1.53 -21.98 1.00
C GLN A 171 -1.72 -20.78 0.07
N TRP A 172 -1.60 -19.57 0.62
CA TRP A 172 -1.80 -18.36 -0.17
C TRP A 172 -0.72 -18.15 -1.23
N GLN A 173 -1.12 -17.78 -2.43
CA GLN A 173 -0.24 -17.41 -3.53
C GLN A 173 -0.68 -16.06 -4.09
N PRO A 174 0.26 -15.15 -4.40
CA PRO A 174 -0.09 -13.90 -5.04
C PRO A 174 -0.66 -14.15 -6.44
N THR A 175 -1.60 -13.31 -6.86
CA THR A 175 -2.06 -13.29 -8.24
C THR A 175 -0.92 -12.83 -9.17
N PRO A 176 -0.98 -13.19 -10.49
CA PRO A 176 0.03 -12.75 -11.46
C PRO A 176 0.18 -11.24 -11.64
N GLN A 177 -0.67 -10.46 -11.01
CA GLN A 177 -0.63 -8.99 -10.99
C GLN A 177 0.58 -8.45 -10.21
N ASP A 178 1.66 -9.08 -10.18
CA ASP A 178 2.92 -8.71 -9.56
C ASP A 178 2.99 -7.22 -9.11
N CYS A 179 2.59 -6.97 -7.87
CA CYS A 179 2.69 -5.67 -7.24
C CYS A 179 4.16 -5.34 -7.02
N LYS A 180 4.86 -4.97 -8.11
CA LYS A 180 6.27 -4.61 -8.03
C LYS A 180 6.44 -3.45 -7.07
N PRO A 181 7.31 -3.62 -6.06
CA PRO A 181 7.61 -2.53 -5.17
C PRO A 181 8.21 -1.37 -5.94
N ARG A 182 7.64 -0.20 -5.78
CA ARG A 182 8.32 1.00 -6.21
C ARG A 182 9.51 1.23 -5.28
N ASN A 183 10.70 1.33 -5.87
CA ASN A 183 11.91 1.70 -5.13
C ASN A 183 11.88 3.21 -4.90
N TRP A 184 11.60 3.63 -3.68
CA TRP A 184 11.47 5.04 -3.27
C TRP A 184 12.74 5.61 -2.64
N TRP A 185 13.92 5.10 -2.98
CA TRP A 185 15.25 5.61 -2.57
C TRP A 185 16.11 5.99 -3.73
#